data_763cf936920ee68612f75f76e2b17896
#
_entry.id   763cf936920ee68612f75f76e2b17896
#
_cell.length_a   1.000
_cell.length_b   1.000
_cell.length_c   1.000
_cell.angle_alpha   90.00
_cell.angle_beta   90.00
_cell.angle_gamma   90.00
#
_symmetry.space_group_name_H-M   'P 1'
#
loop_
_entity.id
_entity.type
_entity.pdbx_description
1 polymer ?
#
loop_
_entity_poly.entity_id
_entity_poly.type
_entity_poly.pdbx_seq_one_letter_code
_entity_poly.pdbx_strand_id
1 'polypeptide(L)'
;MDQLTLQALVEKISLTYFDQPFKHQASFNARLRTTGGRYLLSSHNLEFNPRQLEVHGMDEFMKIIKHELCHYHLHLAGKGYRHKDHDFKDLLKKVGGSRHCQAIPGTANRSRINYIYECRSCGTRYRRRRRIDTKRYVCGICSGRLKLTEKTRIK
;
A
#
# COMPACT_ATOMS: atom_id res chain seq x y z
N MET A 1 2.83 -22.51 -3.96
CA MET A 1 1.33 -22.45 -3.98
C MET A 1 0.92 -22.05 -5.37
N ASP A 2 0.07 -22.82 -5.99
CA ASP A 2 -0.52 -22.50 -7.28
C ASP A 2 -1.77 -21.62 -7.17
N GLN A 3 -2.34 -21.25 -8.30
CA GLN A 3 -3.48 -20.35 -8.39
C GLN A 3 -4.77 -20.93 -7.77
N LEU A 4 -5.03 -22.22 -7.95
CA LEU A 4 -6.22 -22.90 -7.42
C LEU A 4 -6.16 -23.00 -5.90
N THR A 5 -4.99 -23.34 -5.37
CA THR A 5 -4.74 -23.41 -3.92
C THR A 5 -4.89 -22.02 -3.27
N LEU A 6 -4.44 -20.96 -3.94
CA LEU A 6 -4.62 -19.59 -3.44
C LEU A 6 -6.11 -19.22 -3.37
N GLN A 7 -6.87 -19.50 -4.42
CA GLN A 7 -8.31 -19.20 -4.47
C GLN A 7 -9.02 -19.92 -3.31
N ALA A 8 -8.82 -21.24 -3.17
CA ALA A 8 -9.41 -22.04 -2.11
C ALA A 8 -9.02 -21.54 -0.70
N LEU A 9 -7.77 -21.11 -0.52
CA LEU A 9 -7.30 -20.54 0.75
C LEU A 9 -8.03 -19.23 1.09
N VAL A 10 -8.20 -18.33 0.12
CA VAL A 10 -8.89 -17.05 0.31
C VAL A 10 -10.36 -17.29 0.64
N GLU A 11 -11.03 -18.18 -0.09
CA GLU A 11 -12.42 -18.58 0.19
C GLU A 11 -12.58 -19.17 1.59
N LYS A 12 -11.70 -20.09 1.98
CA LYS A 12 -11.69 -20.67 3.32
C LYS A 12 -11.51 -19.62 4.42
N ILE A 13 -10.55 -18.70 4.25
CA ILE A 13 -10.31 -17.63 5.22
C ILE A 13 -11.52 -16.69 5.29
N SER A 14 -12.15 -16.38 4.16
CA SER A 14 -13.36 -15.57 4.10
C SER A 14 -14.50 -16.19 4.90
N LEU A 15 -14.80 -17.47 4.69
CA LEU A 15 -15.82 -18.17 5.45
C LEU A 15 -15.48 -18.27 6.94
N THR A 16 -14.24 -18.63 7.26
CA THR A 16 -13.83 -18.90 8.65
C THR A 16 -13.81 -17.64 9.53
N TYR A 17 -13.37 -16.50 9.00
CA TYR A 17 -13.14 -15.31 9.81
C TYR A 17 -14.15 -14.18 9.59
N PHE A 18 -14.87 -14.20 8.47
CA PHE A 18 -15.84 -13.15 8.13
C PHE A 18 -17.28 -13.68 8.06
N ASP A 19 -17.46 -15.00 8.13
CA ASP A 19 -18.75 -15.68 7.98
C ASP A 19 -19.48 -15.30 6.68
N GLN A 20 -18.70 -15.03 5.64
CA GLN A 20 -19.16 -14.60 4.31
C GLN A 20 -18.30 -15.22 3.21
N PRO A 21 -18.90 -15.63 2.07
CA PRO A 21 -18.15 -16.18 0.96
C PRO A 21 -17.38 -15.10 0.21
N PHE A 22 -16.17 -15.42 -0.23
CA PHE A 22 -15.46 -14.66 -1.26
C PHE A 22 -15.94 -15.13 -2.64
N LYS A 23 -16.51 -14.24 -3.46
CA LYS A 23 -17.19 -14.58 -4.73
C LYS A 23 -16.42 -14.17 -5.97
N HIS A 24 -15.26 -13.54 -5.81
CA HIS A 24 -14.46 -13.01 -6.91
C HIS A 24 -13.14 -13.79 -7.04
N GLN A 25 -12.21 -13.27 -7.81
CA GLN A 25 -10.95 -13.96 -8.10
C GLN A 25 -9.82 -13.45 -7.19
N ALA A 26 -9.06 -14.39 -6.62
CA ALA A 26 -7.79 -14.15 -5.97
C ALA A 26 -6.66 -14.59 -6.89
N SER A 27 -5.61 -13.79 -7.05
CA SER A 27 -4.48 -14.12 -7.93
C SER A 27 -3.14 -13.63 -7.38
N PHE A 28 -2.05 -14.27 -7.80
CA PHE A 28 -0.72 -13.76 -7.57
C PHE A 28 -0.35 -12.69 -8.61
N ASN A 29 0.30 -11.62 -8.13
CA ASN A 29 0.83 -10.57 -9.00
C ASN A 29 2.29 -10.27 -8.62
N ALA A 30 3.24 -10.82 -9.40
CA ALA A 30 4.67 -10.62 -9.20
C ALA A 30 5.16 -9.17 -9.44
N ARG A 31 4.32 -8.29 -9.99
CA ARG A 31 4.63 -6.86 -10.15
C ARG A 31 4.47 -6.08 -8.84
N LEU A 32 3.80 -6.64 -7.83
CA LEU A 32 3.75 -6.05 -6.50
C LEU A 32 5.13 -6.17 -5.84
N ARG A 33 5.76 -5.04 -5.55
CA ARG A 33 7.14 -5.03 -5.01
C ARG A 33 7.21 -4.72 -3.53
N THR A 34 6.39 -3.80 -3.05
CA THR A 34 6.44 -3.26 -1.68
C THR A 34 5.15 -3.49 -0.90
N THR A 35 4.07 -3.86 -1.57
CA THR A 35 2.77 -4.17 -0.97
C THR A 35 2.59 -5.68 -0.86
N GLY A 36 1.88 -6.12 0.18
CA GLY A 36 1.57 -7.54 0.39
C GLY A 36 0.47 -8.05 -0.52
N GLY A 37 -0.53 -7.23 -0.72
CA GLY A 37 -1.67 -7.48 -1.57
C GLY A 37 -2.33 -6.18 -2.03
N ARG A 38 -3.44 -6.30 -2.73
CA ARG A 38 -4.35 -5.20 -3.06
C ARG A 38 -5.74 -5.70 -3.40
N TYR A 39 -6.72 -4.96 -2.98
CA TYR A 39 -8.11 -5.08 -3.41
C TYR A 39 -8.38 -4.15 -4.60
N LEU A 40 -8.99 -4.68 -5.66
CA LEU A 40 -9.35 -3.95 -6.88
C LEU A 40 -10.80 -3.52 -6.83
N LEU A 41 -11.07 -2.21 -6.70
CA LEU A 41 -12.41 -1.65 -6.52
C LEU A 41 -13.37 -1.94 -7.69
N SER A 42 -12.86 -1.98 -8.92
CA SER A 42 -13.68 -2.14 -10.11
C SER A 42 -14.10 -3.58 -10.39
N SER A 43 -13.24 -4.55 -10.10
CA SER A 43 -13.46 -5.97 -10.37
C SER A 43 -13.78 -6.77 -9.11
N HIS A 44 -13.58 -6.18 -7.93
CA HIS A 44 -13.64 -6.84 -6.63
C HIS A 44 -12.66 -8.01 -6.44
N ASN A 45 -11.67 -8.13 -7.32
CA ASN A 45 -10.64 -9.15 -7.22
C ASN A 45 -9.58 -8.78 -6.19
N LEU A 46 -8.89 -9.81 -5.70
CA LEU A 46 -7.74 -9.67 -4.81
C LEU A 46 -6.46 -10.10 -5.53
N GLU A 47 -5.41 -9.32 -5.38
CA GLU A 47 -4.09 -9.69 -5.87
C GLU A 47 -3.09 -9.73 -4.73
N PHE A 48 -2.22 -10.74 -4.74
CA PHE A 48 -1.22 -10.97 -3.70
C PHE A 48 0.19 -11.03 -4.26
N ASN A 49 1.14 -10.53 -3.49
CA ASN A 49 2.55 -10.62 -3.82
C ASN A 49 3.09 -12.01 -3.43
N PRO A 50 3.50 -12.87 -4.40
CA PRO A 50 3.98 -14.21 -4.10
C PRO A 50 5.22 -14.20 -3.18
N ARG A 51 6.05 -13.18 -3.26
CA ARG A 51 7.26 -13.05 -2.44
C ARG A 51 6.97 -12.88 -0.95
N GLN A 52 5.77 -12.42 -0.56
CA GLN A 52 5.40 -12.36 0.85
C GLN A 52 5.27 -13.76 1.44
N LEU A 53 4.67 -14.68 0.71
CA LEU A 53 4.58 -16.08 1.11
C LEU A 53 5.96 -16.76 1.14
N GLU A 54 6.78 -16.52 0.11
CA GLU A 54 8.13 -17.11 -0.01
C GLU A 54 9.08 -16.66 1.11
N VAL A 55 9.03 -15.38 1.48
CA VAL A 55 9.98 -14.77 2.43
C VAL A 55 9.52 -14.87 3.87
N HIS A 56 8.23 -14.66 4.12
CA HIS A 56 7.68 -14.53 5.47
C HIS A 56 6.79 -15.69 5.91
N GLY A 57 6.53 -16.63 5.01
CA GLY A 57 5.78 -17.85 5.31
C GLY A 57 4.25 -17.65 5.36
N MET A 58 3.56 -18.75 5.69
CA MET A 58 2.11 -18.84 5.62
C MET A 58 1.41 -17.94 6.64
N ASP A 59 1.91 -17.85 7.86
CA ASP A 59 1.25 -17.09 8.93
C ASP A 59 1.14 -15.59 8.60
N GLU A 60 2.23 -15.00 8.10
CA GLU A 60 2.21 -13.60 7.67
C GLU A 60 1.37 -13.43 6.40
N PHE A 61 1.40 -14.39 5.50
CA PHE A 61 0.60 -14.33 4.28
C PHE A 61 -0.90 -14.38 4.59
N MET A 62 -1.34 -15.20 5.55
CA MET A 62 -2.74 -15.23 6.01
C MET A 62 -3.18 -13.89 6.60
N LYS A 63 -2.32 -13.17 7.32
CA LYS A 63 -2.63 -11.83 7.84
C LYS A 63 -2.85 -10.82 6.71
N ILE A 64 -2.10 -10.94 5.61
CA ILE A 64 -2.29 -10.13 4.41
C ILE A 64 -3.62 -10.47 3.73
N ILE A 65 -3.96 -11.74 3.58
CA ILE A 65 -5.26 -12.16 3.01
C ILE A 65 -6.41 -11.57 3.82
N LYS A 66 -6.35 -11.66 5.15
CA LYS A 66 -7.36 -11.06 6.04
C LYS A 66 -7.48 -9.56 5.86
N HIS A 67 -6.36 -8.86 5.65
CA HIS A 67 -6.35 -7.42 5.39
C HIS A 67 -7.12 -7.05 4.11
N GLU A 68 -6.83 -7.74 3.00
CA GLU A 68 -7.50 -7.48 1.73
C GLU A 68 -8.99 -7.89 1.77
N LEU A 69 -9.32 -8.95 2.50
CA LEU A 69 -10.72 -9.35 2.74
C LEU A 69 -11.49 -8.33 3.59
N CYS A 70 -10.83 -7.61 4.51
CA CYS A 70 -11.47 -6.49 5.21
C CYS A 70 -11.90 -5.40 4.22
N HIS A 71 -11.03 -5.01 3.29
CA HIS A 71 -11.38 -4.06 2.23
C HIS A 71 -12.56 -4.56 1.39
N TYR A 72 -12.49 -5.82 0.97
CA TYR A 72 -13.49 -6.49 0.14
C TYR A 72 -14.87 -6.49 0.81
N HIS A 73 -15.00 -7.08 1.99
CA HIS A 73 -16.30 -7.23 2.66
C HIS A 73 -16.92 -5.90 3.08
N LEU A 74 -16.12 -4.97 3.59
CA LEU A 74 -16.62 -3.65 3.98
C LEU A 74 -17.07 -2.82 2.79
N HIS A 75 -16.33 -2.87 1.68
CA HIS A 75 -16.72 -2.17 0.46
C HIS A 75 -18.03 -2.69 -0.11
N LEU A 76 -18.19 -4.03 -0.21
CA LEU A 76 -19.43 -4.64 -0.69
C LEU A 76 -20.63 -4.39 0.25
N ALA A 77 -20.37 -4.23 1.55
CA ALA A 77 -21.38 -3.86 2.54
C ALA A 77 -21.69 -2.35 2.59
N GLY A 78 -21.04 -1.52 1.75
CA GLY A 78 -21.20 -0.06 1.77
C GLY A 78 -20.69 0.64 3.03
N LYS A 79 -19.77 -0.01 3.77
CA LYS A 79 -19.18 0.50 5.00
C LYS A 79 -17.82 1.16 4.76
N GLY A 80 -17.25 1.75 5.82
CA GLY A 80 -15.94 2.37 5.79
C GLY A 80 -14.82 1.35 5.58
N TYR A 81 -14.34 1.20 4.36
CA TYR A 81 -13.38 0.18 3.97
C TYR A 81 -11.93 0.66 3.86
N ARG A 82 -11.67 1.96 4.07
CA ARG A 82 -10.31 2.52 3.96
C ARG A 82 -9.55 2.37 5.27
N HIS A 83 -8.23 2.33 5.24
CA HIS A 83 -7.37 2.22 6.43
C HIS A 83 -7.63 3.27 7.52
N LYS A 84 -8.16 4.45 7.17
CA LYS A 84 -8.52 5.51 8.11
C LYS A 84 -9.86 5.29 8.80
N ASP A 85 -10.76 4.51 8.18
CA ASP A 85 -12.12 4.32 8.61
C ASP A 85 -12.19 3.42 9.86
N HIS A 86 -13.17 3.68 10.71
CA HIS A 86 -13.34 2.98 11.99
C HIS A 86 -13.72 1.51 11.76
N ASP A 87 -14.69 1.28 10.87
CA ASP A 87 -15.14 -0.07 10.50
C ASP A 87 -13.99 -0.98 10.07
N PHE A 88 -13.05 -0.42 9.26
CA PHE A 88 -11.88 -1.18 8.81
C PHE A 88 -10.95 -1.56 9.97
N LYS A 89 -10.67 -0.63 10.88
CA LYS A 89 -9.77 -0.89 12.01
C LYS A 89 -10.34 -1.94 12.95
N ASP A 90 -11.64 -1.86 13.22
CA ASP A 90 -12.33 -2.78 14.12
C ASP A 90 -12.41 -4.19 13.52
N LEU A 91 -12.80 -4.29 12.25
CA LEU A 91 -12.86 -5.58 11.58
C LEU A 91 -11.48 -6.21 11.48
N LEU A 92 -10.45 -5.44 11.10
CA LEU A 92 -9.08 -5.93 11.00
C LEU A 92 -8.56 -6.49 12.31
N LYS A 93 -8.84 -5.81 13.42
CA LYS A 93 -8.51 -6.26 14.78
C LYS A 93 -9.26 -7.55 15.13
N LYS A 94 -10.56 -7.62 14.83
CA LYS A 94 -11.42 -8.77 15.10
C LYS A 94 -10.91 -10.04 14.41
N VAL A 95 -10.51 -9.95 13.14
CA VAL A 95 -10.06 -11.11 12.36
C VAL A 95 -8.56 -11.44 12.54
N GLY A 96 -7.81 -10.62 13.29
CA GLY A 96 -6.37 -10.79 13.47
C GLY A 96 -5.56 -10.56 12.20
N GLY A 97 -5.97 -9.62 11.37
CA GLY A 97 -5.20 -9.17 10.21
C GLY A 97 -4.10 -8.18 10.57
N SER A 98 -3.10 -8.01 9.71
CA SER A 98 -2.04 -7.02 9.90
C SER A 98 -2.31 -5.74 9.10
N ARG A 99 -2.11 -4.58 9.74
CA ARG A 99 -2.23 -3.29 9.05
C ARG A 99 -1.11 -3.07 8.02
N HIS A 100 0.05 -3.62 8.27
CA HIS A 100 1.23 -3.47 7.43
C HIS A 100 1.85 -4.83 7.18
N CYS A 101 2.15 -5.13 5.92
CA CYS A 101 2.95 -6.31 5.60
C CYS A 101 4.42 -6.05 5.96
N GLN A 102 5.14 -7.12 6.27
CA GLN A 102 6.57 -7.06 6.51
C GLN A 102 7.31 -6.66 5.22
N ALA A 103 8.38 -5.88 5.37
CA ALA A 103 9.19 -5.46 4.23
C ALA A 103 9.99 -6.65 3.66
N ILE A 104 9.89 -6.85 2.35
CA ILE A 104 10.70 -7.87 1.66
C ILE A 104 12.12 -7.34 1.50
N PRO A 105 13.15 -8.07 1.97
CA PRO A 105 14.55 -7.68 1.79
C PRO A 105 14.88 -7.41 0.32
N GLY A 106 15.65 -6.35 0.06
CA GLY A 106 16.06 -5.94 -1.29
C GLY A 106 15.00 -5.20 -2.12
N THR A 107 13.75 -5.06 -1.66
CA THR A 107 12.72 -4.29 -2.39
C THR A 107 12.72 -2.79 -2.05
N ALA A 108 13.31 -2.42 -0.94
CA ALA A 108 13.34 -1.03 -0.42
C ALA A 108 14.34 -0.09 -1.14
N ASN A 109 14.97 -0.53 -2.20
CA ASN A 109 16.03 0.23 -2.87
C ASN A 109 15.47 1.25 -3.90
N ARG A 110 14.61 2.15 -3.44
CA ARG A 110 14.50 3.44 -4.13
C ARG A 110 15.62 4.32 -3.61
N SER A 111 16.62 4.57 -4.46
CA SER A 111 17.62 5.60 -4.20
C SER A 111 16.88 6.85 -3.71
N ARG A 112 17.12 7.22 -2.45
CA ARG A 112 16.48 8.38 -1.83
C ARG A 112 17.12 9.61 -2.48
N ILE A 113 16.42 10.20 -3.44
CA ILE A 113 16.86 11.47 -4.05
C ILE A 113 16.30 12.59 -3.18
N ASN A 114 17.14 13.47 -2.71
CA ASN A 114 16.75 14.75 -2.16
C ASN A 114 16.88 15.83 -3.24
N TYR A 115 15.83 16.60 -3.37
CA TYR A 115 15.79 17.81 -4.18
C TYR A 115 15.81 19.00 -3.23
N ILE A 116 16.77 19.90 -3.38
CA ILE A 116 16.85 21.15 -2.64
C ILE A 116 16.37 22.26 -3.56
N TYR A 117 15.35 22.95 -3.12
CA TYR A 117 14.81 24.13 -3.78
C TYR A 117 15.11 25.35 -2.93
N GLU A 118 15.39 26.47 -3.57
CA GLU A 118 15.62 27.77 -2.93
C GLU A 118 14.69 28.81 -3.54
N CYS A 119 14.10 29.63 -2.68
CA CYS A 119 13.29 30.75 -3.11
C CYS A 119 14.19 31.84 -3.69
N ARG A 120 13.89 32.32 -4.91
CA ARG A 120 14.64 33.38 -5.55
C ARG A 120 14.49 34.76 -4.86
N SER A 121 13.41 34.95 -4.10
CA SER A 121 13.11 36.23 -3.45
C SER A 121 13.62 36.28 -2.00
N CYS A 122 13.34 35.26 -1.17
CA CYS A 122 13.67 35.28 0.26
C CYS A 122 14.76 34.28 0.67
N GLY A 123 15.36 33.52 -0.25
CA GLY A 123 16.44 32.59 0.03
C GLY A 123 16.02 31.33 0.80
N THR A 124 14.76 31.19 1.21
CA THR A 124 14.30 30.02 1.99
C THR A 124 14.55 28.72 1.23
N ARG A 125 15.13 27.74 1.91
CA ARG A 125 15.45 26.43 1.35
C ARG A 125 14.41 25.38 1.72
N TYR A 126 14.02 24.54 0.74
CA TYR A 126 13.06 23.45 0.87
C TYR A 126 13.70 22.13 0.45
N ARG A 127 13.73 21.15 1.34
CA ARG A 127 14.14 19.78 1.01
C ARG A 127 12.91 18.93 0.67
N ARG A 128 12.89 18.30 -0.51
CA ARG A 128 11.81 17.44 -0.99
C ARG A 128 12.34 16.11 -1.48
N ARG A 129 11.60 15.03 -1.21
CA ARG A 129 11.91 13.67 -1.72
C ARG A 129 11.36 13.42 -3.13
N ARG A 130 10.45 14.27 -3.59
CA ARG A 130 9.87 14.22 -4.94
C ARG A 130 10.20 15.53 -5.64
N ARG A 131 10.45 15.42 -6.94
CA ARG A 131 10.59 16.62 -7.78
C ARG A 131 9.25 17.35 -7.82
N ILE A 132 9.28 18.66 -7.57
CA ILE A 132 8.10 19.53 -7.67
C ILE A 132 8.18 20.36 -8.97
N ASP A 133 7.03 20.71 -9.51
CA ASP A 133 6.92 21.62 -10.62
C ASP A 133 7.03 23.07 -10.11
N THR A 134 8.15 23.71 -10.41
CA THR A 134 8.44 25.09 -9.99
C THR A 134 7.64 26.16 -10.74
N LYS A 135 6.88 25.76 -11.78
CA LYS A 135 5.89 26.65 -12.43
C LYS A 135 4.60 26.71 -11.63
N ARG A 136 4.24 25.58 -10.98
CA ARG A 136 2.98 25.43 -10.22
C ARG A 136 3.16 25.77 -8.74
N TYR A 137 4.31 25.45 -8.14
CA TYR A 137 4.55 25.62 -6.71
C TYR A 137 5.47 26.82 -6.45
N VAL A 138 5.09 27.65 -5.47
CA VAL A 138 5.81 28.84 -5.03
C VAL A 138 6.31 28.70 -3.59
N CYS A 139 7.09 29.66 -3.13
CA CYS A 139 7.54 29.74 -1.75
C CYS A 139 6.37 29.91 -0.79
N GLY A 140 6.30 29.05 0.25
CA GLY A 140 5.25 29.13 1.27
C GLY A 140 5.34 30.33 2.22
N ILE A 141 6.46 31.08 2.19
CA ILE A 141 6.68 32.27 3.03
C ILE A 141 6.35 33.56 2.27
N CYS A 142 6.90 33.73 1.06
CA CYS A 142 6.80 34.98 0.34
C CYS A 142 6.18 34.85 -1.05
N SER A 143 5.66 33.68 -1.42
CA SER A 143 5.10 33.36 -2.73
C SER A 143 6.05 33.54 -3.91
N GLY A 144 7.33 33.75 -3.65
CA GLY A 144 8.37 33.89 -4.67
C GLY A 144 8.63 32.58 -5.43
N ARG A 145 9.23 32.72 -6.64
CA ARG A 145 9.54 31.56 -7.47
C ARG A 145 10.63 30.68 -6.85
N LEU A 146 10.45 29.36 -6.92
CA LEU A 146 11.43 28.38 -6.48
C LEU A 146 12.37 28.00 -7.62
N LYS A 147 13.65 27.79 -7.31
CA LYS A 147 14.64 27.19 -8.20
C LYS A 147 15.18 25.90 -7.59
N LEU A 148 15.39 24.85 -8.39
CA LEU A 148 16.10 23.66 -7.98
C LEU A 148 17.60 23.99 -7.91
N THR A 149 18.20 23.88 -6.73
CA THR A 149 19.62 24.17 -6.52
C THR A 149 20.47 22.93 -6.43
N GLU A 150 19.89 21.83 -5.92
CA GLU A 150 20.66 20.62 -5.68
C GLU A 150 19.81 19.36 -5.86
N LYS A 151 20.44 18.28 -6.37
CA LYS A 151 19.86 16.94 -6.50
C LYS A 151 20.88 15.94 -5.97
N THR A 152 20.67 15.48 -4.75
CA THR A 152 21.59 14.55 -4.08
C THR A 152 20.99 13.18 -3.97
N ARG A 153 21.74 12.15 -4.33
CA ARG A 153 21.38 10.74 -4.13
C ARG A 153 21.92 10.30 -2.77
N ILE A 154 21.06 9.90 -1.84
CA ILE A 154 21.48 9.31 -0.57
C ILE A 154 21.64 7.81 -0.80
N LYS A 155 22.79 7.28 -0.48
CA LYS A 155 23.07 5.84 -0.47
C LYS A 155 22.32 5.12 0.65
#